data_8e45c2658baa0de50a0697deca4d733a
#
_entry.id   8e45c2658baa0de50a0697deca4d733a
#
_cell.length_a   1.000
_cell.length_b   1.000
_cell.length_c   1.000
_cell.angle_alpha   90.00
_cell.angle_beta   90.00
_cell.angle_gamma   90.00
#
_symmetry.space_group_name_H-M   'P 1'
#
loop_
_entity.id
_entity.type
_entity.pdbx_description
1 polymer ?
#
loop_
_entity_poly.entity_id
_entity_poly.type
_entity_poly.pdbx_seq_one_letter_code
_entity_poly.pdbx_strand_id
1 'polypeptide(L)'
;MKKLLMAAIGLMMAMSVNAQYLNSPEKVFYEGKWMIGASASGLDLSWHKGQKWNLSLDAKAGYLIVDDFMITGKLGYNNSTYGHSSVNVGAGLRYYIEENGIYVGAGCKFVHMEGIDDLVPEAHVGYAFFLSRRLTIEPEVYYELSTKDSDFSGLGLKLGFALYF
;
A
#
# COMPACT_ATOMS: atom_id res chain seq x y z
N MET A 1 -19.97 -5.94 1.58
CA MET A 1 -18.87 -5.41 0.77
C MET A 1 -19.04 -3.93 0.44
N LYS A 2 -20.08 -3.51 -0.32
CA LYS A 2 -20.31 -2.09 -0.69
C LYS A 2 -20.30 -1.13 0.51
N LYS A 3 -20.91 -1.50 1.65
CA LYS A 3 -20.99 -0.65 2.85
C LYS A 3 -19.61 -0.44 3.52
N LEU A 4 -18.75 -1.43 3.49
CA LEU A 4 -17.41 -1.36 4.09
C LEU A 4 -16.46 -0.54 3.22
N LEU A 5 -16.56 -0.69 1.89
CA LEU A 5 -15.84 0.14 0.93
C LEU A 5 -16.26 1.61 1.04
N MET A 6 -17.56 1.88 1.15
CA MET A 6 -18.07 3.24 1.37
C MET A 6 -17.64 3.82 2.71
N ALA A 7 -17.54 3.01 3.78
CA ALA A 7 -17.05 3.45 5.07
C ALA A 7 -15.54 3.78 5.01
N ALA A 8 -14.74 2.98 4.32
CA ALA A 8 -13.31 3.23 4.14
C ALA A 8 -13.07 4.51 3.31
N ILE A 9 -13.80 4.69 2.21
CA ILE A 9 -13.74 5.91 1.39
C ILE A 9 -14.21 7.13 2.21
N GLY A 10 -15.29 6.99 2.98
CA GLY A 10 -15.79 8.06 3.85
C GLY A 10 -14.79 8.43 4.96
N LEU A 11 -14.09 7.46 5.52
CA LEU A 11 -13.03 7.70 6.51
C LEU A 11 -11.83 8.42 5.87
N MET A 12 -11.42 8.03 4.67
CA MET A 12 -10.35 8.72 3.93
C MET A 12 -10.74 10.16 3.59
N MET A 13 -11.98 10.41 3.17
CA MET A 13 -12.46 11.76 2.90
C MET A 13 -12.55 12.62 4.18
N ALA A 14 -12.96 12.04 5.31
CA ALA A 14 -13.02 12.76 6.58
C ALA A 14 -11.61 13.12 7.12
N MET A 15 -10.61 12.28 6.84
CA MET A 15 -9.21 12.55 7.21
C MET A 15 -8.59 13.63 6.34
N SER A 16 -8.96 13.73 5.05
CA SER A 16 -8.44 14.75 4.14
C SER A 16 -8.82 16.18 4.54
N VAL A 17 -9.98 16.37 5.16
CA VAL A 17 -10.44 17.70 5.62
C VAL A 17 -9.56 18.27 6.74
N ASN A 18 -8.95 17.43 7.57
CA ASN A 18 -8.09 17.85 8.66
C ASN A 18 -6.62 18.08 8.26
N ALA A 19 -6.20 17.57 7.09
CA ALA A 19 -4.83 17.72 6.59
C ALA A 19 -4.51 19.17 6.13
N GLN A 20 -5.53 19.99 5.90
CA GLN A 20 -5.37 21.41 5.51
C GLN A 20 -4.78 22.32 6.60
N TYR A 21 -4.61 21.83 7.84
CA TYR A 21 -4.05 22.63 8.94
C TYR A 21 -2.52 22.66 9.01
N LEU A 22 -1.82 21.88 8.19
CA LEU A 22 -0.39 22.05 8.00
C LEU A 22 -0.13 23.10 6.88
N ASN A 23 -0.37 24.35 7.21
CA ASN A 23 0.01 25.52 6.40
C ASN A 23 1.54 25.52 6.18
N SER A 24 2.01 24.80 5.19
CA SER A 24 3.32 24.97 4.62
C SER A 24 3.17 25.05 3.11
N PRO A 25 3.57 26.15 2.47
CA PRO A 25 3.51 26.28 1.01
C PRO A 25 4.59 25.44 0.28
N GLU A 26 5.26 24.54 0.97
CA GLU A 26 6.20 23.62 0.35
C GLU A 26 5.45 22.42 -0.19
N LYS A 27 5.53 22.22 -1.51
CA LYS A 27 5.15 20.96 -2.15
C LYS A 27 5.78 19.81 -1.38
N VAL A 28 4.96 18.90 -0.91
CA VAL A 28 5.43 17.79 -0.09
C VAL A 28 6.03 16.69 -0.97
N PHE A 29 5.46 16.48 -2.15
CA PHE A 29 5.85 15.44 -3.10
C PHE A 29 6.56 16.05 -4.31
N TYR A 30 7.81 16.50 -4.13
CA TYR A 30 8.62 17.06 -5.21
C TYR A 30 9.71 16.07 -5.67
N GLU A 31 10.16 16.25 -6.90
CA GLU A 31 11.23 15.48 -7.52
C GLU A 31 12.47 15.38 -6.62
N GLY A 32 13.11 14.23 -6.59
CA GLY A 32 14.33 13.96 -5.85
C GLY A 32 14.12 13.44 -4.42
N LYS A 33 12.90 13.43 -3.89
CA LYS A 33 12.62 12.87 -2.57
C LYS A 33 12.65 11.35 -2.55
N TRP A 34 13.20 10.82 -1.48
CA TRP A 34 13.16 9.42 -1.13
C TRP A 34 12.06 9.13 -0.11
N MET A 35 11.50 7.95 -0.20
CA MET A 35 10.59 7.40 0.78
C MET A 35 11.11 6.05 1.24
N ILE A 36 11.14 5.81 2.55
CA ILE A 36 11.32 4.50 3.15
C ILE A 36 10.15 4.25 4.07
N GLY A 37 9.53 3.09 3.94
CA GLY A 37 8.36 2.75 4.73
C GLY A 37 8.31 1.27 5.07
N ALA A 38 7.47 0.98 6.05
CA ALA A 38 7.05 -0.37 6.39
C ALA A 38 5.54 -0.39 6.47
N SER A 39 4.94 -1.49 6.04
CA SER A 39 3.52 -1.71 6.18
C SER A 39 3.24 -3.08 6.76
N ALA A 40 2.25 -3.15 7.61
CA ALA A 40 1.71 -4.38 8.11
C ALA A 40 0.31 -4.56 7.52
N SER A 41 0.07 -5.68 6.88
CA SER A 41 -1.24 -6.14 6.52
C SER A 41 -1.54 -7.38 7.36
N GLY A 42 -2.28 -7.20 8.40
CA GLY A 42 -2.76 -8.30 9.25
C GLY A 42 -4.25 -8.14 9.49
N LEU A 43 -4.77 -7.03 9.02
CA LEU A 43 -6.18 -6.76 8.82
C LEU A 43 -6.55 -7.09 7.37
N ASP A 44 -6.04 -8.20 6.85
CA ASP A 44 -6.61 -8.78 5.64
C ASP A 44 -8.05 -9.16 5.93
N LEU A 45 -8.92 -8.18 5.75
CA LEU A 45 -10.33 -8.40 5.50
C LEU A 45 -10.51 -8.98 4.09
N SER A 46 -9.58 -9.82 3.66
CA SER A 46 -9.76 -10.67 2.51
C SER A 46 -10.82 -11.68 2.90
N TRP A 47 -12.03 -11.43 2.48
CA TRP A 47 -13.20 -12.27 2.71
C TRP A 47 -13.11 -13.53 1.85
N HIS A 48 -12.12 -14.37 2.14
CA HIS A 48 -12.09 -15.72 1.64
C HIS A 48 -12.71 -16.63 2.71
N LYS A 49 -13.76 -17.31 2.34
CA LYS A 49 -14.39 -18.33 3.20
C LYS A 49 -13.35 -19.37 3.57
N GLY A 50 -12.85 -19.31 4.81
CA GLY A 50 -12.01 -20.35 5.38
C GLY A 50 -10.59 -19.99 5.77
N GLN A 51 -10.11 -18.79 5.53
CA GLN A 51 -8.73 -18.40 5.86
C GLN A 51 -8.65 -17.61 7.18
N LYS A 52 -7.93 -18.18 8.12
CA LYS A 52 -7.55 -17.57 9.40
C LYS A 52 -6.35 -16.64 9.15
N TRP A 53 -6.27 -15.58 9.88
CA TRP A 53 -5.24 -14.54 10.03
C TRP A 53 -3.89 -14.80 9.31
N ASN A 54 -3.59 -14.03 8.30
CA ASN A 54 -2.27 -13.96 7.66
C ASN A 54 -1.64 -12.62 8.04
N LEU A 55 -0.55 -12.64 8.76
CA LEU A 55 0.23 -11.46 9.04
C LEU A 55 1.30 -11.31 7.95
N SER A 56 1.23 -10.25 7.17
CA SER A 56 2.29 -9.90 6.23
C SER A 56 2.96 -8.60 6.64
N LEU A 57 4.26 -8.58 6.53
CA LEU A 57 5.12 -7.46 6.82
C LEU A 57 5.85 -7.09 5.54
N ASP A 58 5.66 -5.85 5.09
CA ASP A 58 6.30 -5.35 3.88
C ASP A 58 7.19 -4.16 4.23
N ALA A 59 8.41 -4.16 3.71
CA ALA A 59 9.26 -2.99 3.60
C ALA A 59 9.11 -2.40 2.21
N LYS A 60 9.02 -1.07 2.12
CA LYS A 60 8.91 -0.37 0.84
C LYS A 60 9.90 0.80 0.78
N ALA A 61 10.44 1.03 -0.40
CA ALA A 61 11.25 2.20 -0.71
C ALA A 61 10.70 2.86 -1.97
N GLY A 62 10.83 4.17 -2.08
CA GLY A 62 10.35 4.91 -3.24
C GLY A 62 11.25 6.11 -3.54
N TYR A 63 11.22 6.53 -4.78
CA TYR A 63 11.91 7.71 -5.28
C TYR A 63 11.00 8.52 -6.21
N LEU A 64 10.83 9.80 -5.90
CA LEU A 64 10.07 10.72 -6.75
C LEU A 64 10.94 11.13 -7.94
N ILE A 65 10.59 10.61 -9.13
CA ILE A 65 11.32 10.88 -10.38
C ILE A 65 10.90 12.18 -11.05
N VAL A 66 9.69 12.62 -10.79
CA VAL A 66 9.13 13.95 -11.08
C VAL A 66 8.17 14.29 -9.96
N ASP A 67 7.72 15.54 -9.90
CA ASP A 67 6.72 15.97 -8.92
C ASP A 67 5.51 15.03 -8.96
N ASP A 68 5.06 14.60 -7.78
CA ASP A 68 3.90 13.73 -7.55
C ASP A 68 3.98 12.31 -8.14
N PHE A 69 5.07 11.95 -8.83
CA PHE A 69 5.22 10.63 -9.44
C PHE A 69 6.42 9.87 -8.86
N MET A 70 6.14 8.72 -8.25
CA MET A 70 7.10 7.90 -7.52
C MET A 70 7.24 6.50 -8.13
N ILE A 71 8.48 6.05 -8.28
CA ILE A 71 8.79 4.63 -8.49
C ILE A 71 8.94 3.98 -7.10
N THR A 72 8.34 2.82 -6.91
CA THR A 72 8.38 2.08 -5.64
C THR A 72 8.95 0.69 -5.81
N GLY A 73 9.75 0.27 -4.84
CA GLY A 73 10.18 -1.10 -4.63
C GLY A 73 9.59 -1.64 -3.34
N LYS A 74 9.22 -2.91 -3.30
CA LYS A 74 8.63 -3.59 -2.14
C LYS A 74 9.35 -4.90 -1.89
N LEU A 75 9.56 -5.21 -0.61
CA LEU A 75 10.04 -6.50 -0.12
C LEU A 75 9.09 -6.94 0.98
N GLY A 76 8.48 -8.09 0.84
CA GLY A 76 7.53 -8.59 1.82
C GLY A 76 7.85 -9.99 2.31
N TYR A 77 7.48 -10.23 3.55
CA TYR A 77 7.50 -11.55 4.19
C TYR A 77 6.11 -11.85 4.70
N ASN A 78 5.58 -12.97 4.25
CA ASN A 78 4.24 -13.44 4.61
C ASN A 78 4.36 -14.73 5.40
N ASN A 79 3.74 -14.77 6.56
CA ASN A 79 3.69 -15.98 7.39
C ASN A 79 2.24 -16.43 7.51
N SER A 80 1.94 -17.58 6.90
CA SER A 80 0.63 -18.21 6.98
C SER A 80 0.56 -19.17 8.16
N THR A 81 -0.57 -19.23 8.84
CA THR A 81 -0.84 -20.15 9.96
C THR A 81 -0.71 -21.63 9.57
N TYR A 82 -0.62 -21.94 8.28
CA TYR A 82 -0.42 -23.30 7.77
C TYR A 82 1.05 -23.69 7.58
N GLY A 83 2.00 -22.90 8.09
CA GLY A 83 3.43 -23.23 8.06
C GLY A 83 4.12 -22.92 6.73
N HIS A 84 3.46 -22.26 5.79
CA HIS A 84 4.05 -21.84 4.54
C HIS A 84 4.44 -20.36 4.66
N SER A 85 5.73 -20.10 4.66
CA SER A 85 6.26 -18.73 4.57
C SER A 85 6.55 -18.40 3.10
N SER A 86 6.19 -17.19 2.68
CA SER A 86 6.50 -16.70 1.35
C SER A 86 7.27 -15.39 1.42
N VAL A 87 8.23 -15.23 0.53
CA VAL A 87 8.92 -13.96 0.30
C VAL A 87 8.40 -13.39 -1.00
N ASN A 88 8.10 -12.11 -0.98
CA ASN A 88 7.69 -11.40 -2.19
C ASN A 88 8.60 -10.20 -2.46
N VAL A 89 8.86 -9.96 -3.73
CA VAL A 89 9.59 -8.80 -4.24
C VAL A 89 8.71 -8.12 -5.27
N GLY A 90 8.53 -6.82 -5.17
CA GLY A 90 7.68 -6.09 -6.09
C GLY A 90 8.26 -4.75 -6.50
N ALA A 91 7.78 -4.26 -7.63
CA ALA A 91 8.02 -2.92 -8.10
C ALA A 91 6.70 -2.29 -8.56
N GLY A 92 6.61 -0.98 -8.45
CA GLY A 92 5.39 -0.28 -8.81
C GLY A 92 5.61 1.20 -9.05
N LEU A 93 4.52 1.84 -9.39
CA LEU A 93 4.43 3.27 -9.62
C LEU A 93 3.34 3.82 -8.71
N ARG A 94 3.55 5.04 -8.22
CA ARG A 94 2.59 5.75 -7.38
C ARG A 94 2.49 7.20 -7.85
N TYR A 95 1.27 7.67 -7.99
CA TYR A 95 0.96 9.05 -8.33
C TYR A 95 0.19 9.70 -7.18
N TYR A 96 0.69 10.83 -6.71
CA TYR A 96 0.04 11.64 -5.67
C TYR A 96 -0.88 12.66 -6.33
N ILE A 97 -2.14 12.69 -5.90
CA ILE A 97 -3.10 13.71 -6.36
C ILE A 97 -2.77 15.01 -5.63
N GLU A 98 -2.54 16.05 -6.40
CA GLU A 98 -2.01 17.34 -5.96
C GLU A 98 -2.44 17.76 -4.54
N GLU A 99 -1.45 17.94 -3.67
CA GLU A 99 -1.53 18.54 -2.32
C GLU A 99 -2.47 17.86 -1.31
N ASN A 100 -3.23 16.85 -1.72
CA ASN A 100 -4.21 16.19 -0.85
C ASN A 100 -3.67 14.97 -0.09
N GLY A 101 -2.46 14.49 -0.42
CA GLY A 101 -1.90 13.27 0.15
C GLY A 101 -2.58 11.97 -0.32
N ILE A 102 -3.62 12.06 -1.13
CA ILE A 102 -4.23 10.89 -1.78
C ILE A 102 -3.29 10.40 -2.87
N TYR A 103 -3.08 9.11 -2.94
CA TYR A 103 -2.30 8.51 -4.02
C TYR A 103 -3.02 7.32 -4.64
N VAL A 104 -2.74 7.11 -5.90
CA VAL A 104 -3.12 5.93 -6.65
C VAL A 104 -1.85 5.26 -7.15
N GLY A 105 -1.84 3.96 -7.23
CA GLY A 105 -0.67 3.24 -7.70
C GLY A 105 -1.01 1.91 -8.32
N ALA A 106 -0.07 1.43 -9.11
CA ALA A 106 -0.11 0.10 -9.69
C ALA A 106 1.29 -0.52 -9.62
N GLY A 107 1.34 -1.82 -9.52
CA GLY A 107 2.60 -2.53 -9.44
C GLY A 107 2.45 -4.00 -9.78
N CYS A 108 3.56 -4.68 -9.65
CA CYS A 108 3.62 -6.12 -9.82
C CYS A 108 4.53 -6.69 -8.75
N LYS A 109 4.11 -7.74 -8.09
CA LYS A 109 4.93 -8.48 -7.15
C LYS A 109 5.18 -9.90 -7.66
N PHE A 110 6.39 -10.35 -7.47
CA PHE A 110 6.79 -11.74 -7.66
C PHE A 110 6.74 -12.43 -6.30
N VAL A 111 5.95 -13.47 -6.20
CA VAL A 111 5.79 -14.26 -4.97
C VAL A 111 6.46 -15.60 -5.17
N HIS A 112 7.46 -15.90 -4.33
CA HIS A 112 8.11 -17.18 -4.29
C HIS A 112 7.60 -17.97 -3.09
N MET A 113 6.92 -19.08 -3.37
CA MET A 113 6.40 -20.01 -2.38
C MET A 113 6.87 -21.42 -2.77
N GLU A 114 7.26 -22.25 -1.83
CA GLU A 114 7.80 -23.63 -2.02
C GLU A 114 7.38 -24.30 -3.34
N GLY A 115 8.14 -24.01 -4.42
CA GLY A 115 7.95 -24.63 -5.74
C GLY A 115 6.89 -23.98 -6.67
N ILE A 116 6.30 -22.87 -6.28
CA ILE A 116 5.34 -22.12 -7.10
C ILE A 116 5.79 -20.65 -7.17
N ASP A 117 6.06 -20.20 -8.38
CA ASP A 117 6.32 -18.80 -8.67
C ASP A 117 5.05 -18.16 -9.25
N ASP A 118 4.59 -17.07 -8.69
CA ASP A 118 3.45 -16.31 -9.22
C ASP A 118 3.78 -14.84 -9.40
N LEU A 119 3.28 -14.28 -10.49
CA LEU A 119 3.36 -12.86 -10.78
C LEU A 119 2.00 -12.24 -10.48
N VAL A 120 1.95 -11.34 -9.51
CA VAL A 120 0.71 -10.78 -9.00
C VAL A 120 0.68 -9.27 -9.29
N PRO A 121 0.00 -8.82 -10.35
CA PRO A 121 -0.31 -7.42 -10.54
C PRO A 121 -1.18 -6.90 -9.40
N GLU A 122 -0.89 -5.68 -8.95
CA GLU A 122 -1.66 -4.99 -7.93
C GLU A 122 -2.02 -3.57 -8.36
N ALA A 123 -3.18 -3.11 -7.94
CA ALA A 123 -3.57 -1.71 -7.97
C ALA A 123 -3.96 -1.28 -6.56
N HIS A 124 -3.60 -0.05 -6.19
CA HIS A 124 -3.88 0.43 -4.84
C HIS A 124 -4.24 1.91 -4.83
N VAL A 125 -5.02 2.29 -3.83
CA VAL A 125 -5.38 3.66 -3.50
C VAL A 125 -5.14 3.86 -2.03
N GLY A 126 -4.47 4.92 -1.66
CA GLY A 126 -4.15 5.21 -0.28
C GLY A 126 -4.11 6.70 0.01
N TYR A 127 -3.83 7.00 1.25
CA TYR A 127 -3.71 8.36 1.76
C TYR A 127 -2.47 8.48 2.62
N ALA A 128 -1.59 9.43 2.30
CA ALA A 128 -0.41 9.77 3.11
C ALA A 128 -0.79 10.81 4.16
N PHE A 129 -1.13 10.37 5.35
CA PHE A 129 -1.44 11.26 6.47
C PHE A 129 -0.15 11.66 7.20
N PHE A 130 0.24 12.93 7.10
CA PHE A 130 1.44 13.45 7.73
C PHE A 130 1.25 13.64 9.23
N LEU A 131 1.97 12.84 10.04
CA LEU A 131 2.10 13.04 11.48
C LEU A 131 3.13 14.11 11.82
N SER A 132 4.12 14.26 10.94
CA SER A 132 5.15 15.29 11.02
C SER A 132 5.60 15.65 9.61
N ARG A 133 6.55 16.60 9.47
CA ARG A 133 7.08 17.01 8.16
C ARG A 133 7.67 15.85 7.32
N ARG A 134 7.99 14.72 7.93
CA ARG A 134 8.65 13.59 7.28
C ARG A 134 7.96 12.25 7.49
N LEU A 135 7.17 12.10 8.55
CA LEU A 135 6.54 10.84 8.93
C LEU A 135 5.09 10.83 8.53
N THR A 136 4.68 9.80 7.83
CA THR A 136 3.28 9.55 7.43
C THR A 136 2.75 8.24 8.02
N ILE A 137 1.43 8.22 8.20
CA ILE A 137 0.63 6.99 8.28
C ILE A 137 -0.09 6.85 6.95
N GLU A 138 -0.03 5.67 6.36
CA GLU A 138 -0.57 5.40 5.03
C GLU A 138 -1.58 4.25 5.07
N PRO A 139 -2.86 4.54 5.34
CA PRO A 139 -3.93 3.60 5.04
C PRO A 139 -4.04 3.42 3.52
N GLU A 140 -4.11 2.16 3.09
CA GLU A 140 -4.12 1.77 1.68
C GLU A 140 -5.14 0.67 1.46
N VAL A 141 -5.96 0.82 0.43
CA VAL A 141 -6.81 -0.23 -0.12
C VAL A 141 -6.12 -0.75 -1.37
N TYR A 142 -5.94 -2.05 -1.47
CA TYR A 142 -5.30 -2.66 -2.62
C TYR A 142 -6.15 -3.79 -3.20
N TYR A 143 -5.98 -4.01 -4.48
CA TYR A 143 -6.56 -5.14 -5.21
C TYR A 143 -5.45 -5.89 -5.92
N GLU A 144 -5.37 -7.18 -5.67
CA GLU A 144 -4.38 -8.08 -6.25
C GLU A 144 -5.05 -9.04 -7.23
N LEU A 145 -4.40 -9.24 -8.38
CA LEU A 145 -4.83 -10.17 -9.40
C LEU A 145 -3.79 -11.30 -9.48
N SER A 146 -4.15 -12.50 -9.01
CA SER A 146 -3.32 -13.67 -9.27
C SER A 146 -3.43 -14.11 -10.72
N THR A 147 -2.29 -14.37 -11.36
CA THR A 147 -2.26 -14.81 -12.76
C THR A 147 -2.47 -16.32 -12.90
N LYS A 148 -2.27 -17.08 -11.82
CA LYS A 148 -2.38 -18.55 -11.84
C LYS A 148 -3.73 -19.07 -11.36
N ASP A 149 -4.33 -18.42 -10.38
CA ASP A 149 -5.60 -18.87 -9.81
C ASP A 149 -6.44 -17.66 -9.36
N SER A 150 -7.63 -17.52 -9.94
CA SER A 150 -8.54 -16.42 -9.63
C SER A 150 -9.02 -16.41 -8.16
N ASP A 151 -8.92 -17.53 -7.47
CA ASP A 151 -9.28 -17.62 -6.04
C ASP A 151 -8.30 -16.86 -5.13
N PHE A 152 -7.10 -16.55 -5.62
CA PHE A 152 -6.10 -15.74 -4.91
C PHE A 152 -6.19 -14.25 -5.24
N SER A 153 -7.11 -13.84 -6.11
CA SER A 153 -7.38 -12.43 -6.38
C SER A 153 -8.22 -11.85 -5.25
N GLY A 154 -7.84 -10.70 -4.71
CA GLY A 154 -8.56 -10.17 -3.56
C GLY A 154 -8.37 -8.69 -3.31
N LEU A 155 -9.34 -8.13 -2.61
CA LEU A 155 -9.32 -6.77 -2.07
C LEU A 155 -8.82 -6.83 -0.63
N GLY A 156 -7.82 -6.04 -0.28
CA GLY A 156 -7.27 -5.97 1.06
C GLY A 156 -7.10 -4.54 1.58
N LEU A 157 -6.89 -4.43 2.88
CA LEU A 157 -6.54 -3.19 3.57
C LEU A 157 -5.14 -3.32 4.15
N LYS A 158 -4.36 -2.27 3.99
CA LYS A 158 -2.98 -2.18 4.47
C LYS A 158 -2.80 -0.89 5.27
N LEU A 159 -2.07 -0.95 6.36
CA LEU A 159 -1.67 0.23 7.11
C LEU A 159 -0.15 0.32 7.09
N GLY A 160 0.36 1.40 6.54
CA GLY A 160 1.79 1.66 6.44
C GLY A 160 2.22 2.88 7.25
N PHE A 161 3.53 2.94 7.47
CA PHE A 161 4.24 4.11 7.94
C PHE A 161 5.36 4.39 6.94
N ALA A 162 5.58 5.67 6.62
CA ALA A 162 6.66 6.05 5.73
C ALA A 162 7.36 7.32 6.20
N LEU A 163 8.66 7.39 5.88
CA LEU A 163 9.51 8.55 6.09
C LEU A 163 9.89 9.11 4.72
N TYR A 164 9.70 10.41 4.53
CA TYR A 164 10.08 11.17 3.34
C TYR A 164 11.28 12.08 3.66
N PHE A 165 12.32 12.08 2.80
CA PHE A 165 13.53 12.88 2.98
C PHE A 165 14.22 13.20 1.68
#